data_c1619b25783a7dc386e73b89599a0eb7
#
_entry.id   c1619b25783a7dc386e73b89599a0eb7
#
_cell.length_a   1.000
_cell.length_b   1.000
_cell.length_c   1.000
_cell.angle_alpha   90.00
_cell.angle_beta   90.00
_cell.angle_gamma   90.00
#
_symmetry.space_group_name_H-M   'P 1'
#
loop_
_entity.id
_entity.type
_entity.pdbx_description
1 polymer ?
#
loop_
_entity_poly.entity_id
_entity_poly.type
_entity_poly.pdbx_seq_one_letter_code
_entity_poly.pdbx_strand_id
1 'polypeptide(L)'
;MKRTIIYICFVSLVTIICCIFNDEIVTLYYDAIRYFSNNDTTLEKNEYFREVDYMYVQNTSNYKPKNSKDIRNLFYTIINSGDDKFTFYCPRDYDNCLNDVKAIATNQTELSHINNFVHPFNGFKHIEIQYTSSGQVDVSIVRSYNDEEIEEISNKVEELYSRLVNPNMSVIDNIKVIHDHIINNSKYDTARSDYNMTTYKSDIAYGALIQGRAVCGGYSDAMALFLEKLGVKNFKISSDSHVWNAIYVDGVWYHLDLTWDDPVTSNNTDVLQHDYFMLSTSELHSKELEEHKFDETIYLEFKIQ
;
A
#
# COMPACT_ATOMS: atom_id res chain seq x y z
N MET A 1 38.26 57.61 8.35
CA MET A 1 37.41 57.58 9.56
C MET A 1 35.91 57.68 9.26
N LYS A 2 35.38 58.73 8.64
CA LYS A 2 33.94 58.85 8.37
C LYS A 2 33.36 57.70 7.53
N ARG A 3 34.04 57.25 6.45
CA ARG A 3 33.60 56.13 5.60
C ARG A 3 33.59 54.78 6.36
N THR A 4 34.56 54.56 7.21
CA THR A 4 34.66 53.33 8.02
C THR A 4 33.55 53.24 9.06
N ILE A 5 33.20 54.38 9.70
CA ILE A 5 32.10 54.45 10.65
C ILE A 5 30.77 54.19 9.97
N ILE A 6 30.52 54.76 8.78
CA ILE A 6 29.31 54.54 7.99
C ILE A 6 29.19 53.06 7.63
N TYR A 7 30.27 52.39 7.22
CA TYR A 7 30.28 50.98 6.88
C TYR A 7 29.96 50.09 8.09
N ILE A 8 30.55 50.38 9.25
CA ILE A 8 30.27 49.67 10.49
C ILE A 8 28.82 49.84 10.91
N CYS A 9 28.27 51.06 10.86
CA CYS A 9 26.87 51.33 11.17
C CYS A 9 25.93 50.61 10.21
N PHE A 10 26.26 50.55 8.91
CA PHE A 10 25.43 49.84 7.91
C PHE A 10 25.46 48.34 8.17
N VAL A 11 26.63 47.72 8.41
CA VAL A 11 26.74 46.30 8.72
C VAL A 11 25.98 45.97 10.02
N SER A 12 26.12 46.77 11.07
CA SER A 12 25.40 46.61 12.33
C SER A 12 23.90 46.72 12.14
N LEU A 13 23.43 47.66 11.33
CA LEU A 13 22.01 47.81 11.04
C LEU A 13 21.44 46.59 10.27
N VAL A 14 22.16 46.09 9.26
CA VAL A 14 21.79 44.89 8.51
C VAL A 14 21.78 43.68 9.43
N THR A 15 22.77 43.52 10.32
CA THR A 15 22.81 42.41 11.28
C THR A 15 21.62 42.47 12.25
N ILE A 16 21.26 43.66 12.74
CA ILE A 16 20.12 43.87 13.61
C ILE A 16 18.81 43.53 12.89
N ILE A 17 18.66 43.99 11.67
CA ILE A 17 17.50 43.67 10.82
C ILE A 17 17.41 42.16 10.60
N CYS A 18 18.50 41.50 10.25
CA CYS A 18 18.55 40.05 10.08
C CYS A 18 18.20 39.29 11.39
N CYS A 19 18.61 39.78 12.54
CA CYS A 19 18.28 39.20 13.84
C CYS A 19 16.82 39.41 14.25
N ILE A 20 16.23 40.58 13.92
CA ILE A 20 14.84 40.91 14.27
C ILE A 20 13.85 40.18 13.33
N PHE A 21 14.21 40.11 12.06
CA PHE A 21 13.33 39.53 11.00
C PHE A 21 13.84 38.16 10.54
N ASN A 22 14.63 37.46 11.33
CA ASN A 22 15.22 36.17 10.95
C ASN A 22 14.13 35.17 10.49
N ASP A 23 13.09 35.05 11.25
CA ASP A 23 11.99 34.11 10.94
C ASP A 23 11.20 34.54 9.67
N GLU A 24 11.01 35.85 9.47
CA GLU A 24 10.36 36.38 8.27
C GLU A 24 11.24 36.26 7.03
N ILE A 25 12.54 36.49 7.14
CA ILE A 25 13.50 36.35 6.04
C ILE A 25 13.66 34.88 5.64
N VAL A 26 13.81 34.00 6.63
CA VAL A 26 13.85 32.56 6.41
C VAL A 26 12.54 32.09 5.78
N THR A 27 11.43 32.60 6.24
CA THR A 27 10.10 32.34 5.71
C THR A 27 9.97 32.77 4.25
N LEU A 28 10.36 34.00 3.92
CA LEU A 28 10.36 34.52 2.53
C LEU A 28 11.29 33.73 1.60
N TYR A 29 12.45 33.33 2.09
CA TYR A 29 13.38 32.47 1.35
C TYR A 29 12.76 31.12 1.00
N TYR A 30 12.13 30.46 1.97
CA TYR A 30 11.45 29.17 1.71
C TYR A 30 10.21 29.32 0.87
N ASP A 31 9.48 30.43 0.95
CA ASP A 31 8.34 30.70 0.04
C ASP A 31 8.81 30.94 -1.40
N ALA A 32 9.92 31.62 -1.56
CA ALA A 32 10.53 31.77 -2.89
C ALA A 32 10.95 30.40 -3.45
N ILE A 33 11.62 29.56 -2.64
CA ILE A 33 11.95 28.18 -3.06
C ILE A 33 10.69 27.43 -3.42
N ARG A 34 9.65 27.43 -2.58
CA ARG A 34 8.35 26.78 -2.85
C ARG A 34 7.72 27.30 -4.13
N TYR A 35 7.73 28.61 -4.35
CA TYR A 35 7.17 29.22 -5.56
C TYR A 35 7.92 28.78 -6.81
N PHE A 36 9.25 28.69 -6.75
CA PHE A 36 10.09 28.26 -7.87
C PHE A 36 10.17 26.73 -8.02
N SER A 37 9.99 25.95 -6.94
CA SER A 37 9.93 24.48 -6.97
C SER A 37 8.53 23.94 -7.24
N ASN A 38 7.51 24.78 -7.20
CA ASN A 38 6.11 24.45 -7.46
C ASN A 38 5.82 24.29 -8.97
N ASN A 39 6.80 23.83 -9.74
CA ASN A 39 6.54 23.26 -11.03
C ASN A 39 5.84 21.92 -10.77
N ASP A 40 4.57 21.85 -11.15
CA ASP A 40 3.65 20.74 -11.17
C ASP A 40 4.35 19.36 -11.07
N THR A 41 4.70 18.92 -9.87
CA THR A 41 5.03 17.51 -9.61
C THR A 41 3.72 16.75 -9.77
N THR A 42 3.45 16.31 -11.00
CA THR A 42 2.39 15.35 -11.26
C THR A 42 2.93 13.97 -10.95
N LEU A 43 2.20 13.20 -10.17
CA LEU A 43 2.46 11.78 -10.03
C LEU A 43 2.19 11.12 -11.39
N GLU A 44 3.16 10.38 -11.90
CA GLU A 44 2.96 9.54 -13.06
C GLU A 44 2.30 8.23 -12.61
N LYS A 45 1.20 7.88 -13.26
CA LYS A 45 0.45 6.65 -12.98
C LYS A 45 1.02 5.54 -13.85
N ASN A 46 1.47 4.44 -13.24
CA ASN A 46 1.82 3.25 -14.00
C ASN A 46 0.56 2.45 -14.40
N GLU A 47 0.74 1.37 -15.14
CA GLU A 47 -0.35 0.51 -15.62
C GLU A 47 -1.11 -0.22 -14.51
N TYR A 48 -0.53 -0.30 -13.30
CA TYR A 48 -1.11 -0.94 -12.12
C TYR A 48 -1.84 0.04 -11.20
N PHE A 49 -1.98 1.29 -11.62
CA PHE A 49 -2.70 2.30 -10.85
C PHE A 49 -4.19 1.94 -10.75
N ARG A 50 -4.71 1.78 -9.54
CA ARG A 50 -6.12 1.56 -9.28
C ARG A 50 -6.87 2.88 -9.29
N GLU A 51 -7.76 3.08 -10.25
CA GLU A 51 -8.64 4.28 -10.33
C GLU A 51 -9.79 4.24 -9.31
N VAL A 52 -9.97 3.13 -8.62
CA VAL A 52 -11.06 2.91 -7.67
C VAL A 52 -10.74 3.59 -6.34
N ASP A 53 -11.68 4.39 -5.84
CA ASP A 53 -11.67 4.92 -4.49
C ASP A 53 -12.34 3.94 -3.53
N TYR A 54 -11.78 3.88 -2.32
CA TYR A 54 -12.34 3.14 -1.19
C TYR A 54 -12.75 4.11 -0.08
N MET A 55 -13.56 3.64 0.86
CA MET A 55 -14.04 4.52 1.95
C MET A 55 -12.91 4.98 2.87
N TYR A 56 -11.92 4.13 3.08
CA TYR A 56 -10.76 4.41 3.92
C TYR A 56 -9.71 5.27 3.23
N VAL A 57 -9.41 5.01 1.96
CA VAL A 57 -8.42 5.70 1.14
C VAL A 57 -8.98 6.11 -0.20
N GLN A 58 -8.60 7.29 -0.70
CA GLN A 58 -9.07 7.87 -1.96
C GLN A 58 -7.89 8.44 -2.74
N ASN A 59 -7.93 8.31 -4.06
CA ASN A 59 -6.98 8.99 -4.92
C ASN A 59 -7.14 10.50 -4.81
N THR A 60 -6.03 11.23 -4.83
CA THR A 60 -6.03 12.69 -4.76
C THR A 60 -5.08 13.30 -5.78
N SER A 61 -5.50 14.39 -6.40
CA SER A 61 -4.64 15.30 -7.16
C SER A 61 -4.22 16.53 -6.35
N ASN A 62 -4.68 16.61 -5.09
CA ASN A 62 -4.33 17.71 -4.19
C ASN A 62 -3.17 17.29 -3.29
N TYR A 63 -1.97 17.79 -3.60
CA TYR A 63 -0.75 17.55 -2.82
C TYR A 63 -0.53 18.59 -1.70
N LYS A 64 -1.57 19.34 -1.35
CA LYS A 64 -1.60 20.30 -0.24
C LYS A 64 -2.58 19.82 0.82
N PRO A 65 -2.18 18.87 1.71
CA PRO A 65 -3.07 18.29 2.70
C PRO A 65 -3.53 19.35 3.70
N LYS A 66 -4.75 19.20 4.25
CA LYS A 66 -5.34 20.09 5.25
C LYS A 66 -5.61 19.39 6.58
N ASN A 67 -5.52 18.08 6.61
CA ASN A 67 -5.77 17.23 7.77
C ASN A 67 -5.10 15.85 7.58
N SER A 68 -5.12 15.01 8.60
CA SER A 68 -4.50 13.68 8.57
C SER A 68 -5.13 12.73 7.54
N LYS A 69 -6.43 12.87 7.24
CA LYS A 69 -7.08 12.08 6.18
C LYS A 69 -6.51 12.44 4.80
N ASP A 70 -6.27 13.74 4.54
CA ASP A 70 -5.66 14.18 3.28
C ASP A 70 -4.24 13.62 3.16
N ILE A 71 -3.47 13.54 4.26
CA ILE A 71 -2.14 12.93 4.27
C ILE A 71 -2.24 11.43 3.96
N ARG A 72 -3.17 10.70 4.58
CA ARG A 72 -3.41 9.28 4.25
C ARG A 72 -3.73 9.09 2.77
N ASN A 73 -4.63 9.88 2.23
CA ASN A 73 -4.99 9.83 0.82
C ASN A 73 -3.81 10.17 -0.09
N LEU A 74 -2.95 11.09 0.32
CA LEU A 74 -1.73 11.43 -0.40
C LEU A 74 -0.74 10.26 -0.38
N PHE A 75 -0.48 9.62 0.77
CA PHE A 75 0.35 8.41 0.85
C PHE A 75 -0.23 7.28 0.00
N TYR A 76 -1.55 7.04 0.07
CA TYR A 76 -2.21 6.07 -0.79
C TYR A 76 -1.96 6.36 -2.27
N THR A 77 -2.16 7.61 -2.70
CA THR A 77 -1.99 7.99 -4.11
C THR A 77 -0.54 7.82 -4.58
N ILE A 78 0.45 8.20 -3.75
CA ILE A 78 1.87 8.03 -4.05
C ILE A 78 2.21 6.54 -4.19
N ILE A 79 1.75 5.70 -3.27
CA ILE A 79 2.00 4.25 -3.32
C ILE A 79 1.33 3.65 -4.56
N ASN A 80 0.06 4.01 -4.80
CA ASN A 80 -0.76 3.51 -5.88
C ASN A 80 -0.27 3.94 -7.27
N SER A 81 0.46 5.07 -7.39
CA SER A 81 1.02 5.55 -8.67
C SER A 81 2.13 4.64 -9.22
N GLY A 82 2.84 3.94 -8.34
CA GLY A 82 4.02 3.17 -8.70
C GLY A 82 5.33 3.97 -8.67
N ASP A 83 5.29 5.28 -8.41
CA ASP A 83 6.50 6.10 -8.26
C ASP A 83 7.28 5.73 -7.01
N ASP A 84 8.61 5.64 -7.13
CA ASP A 84 9.50 5.32 -6.00
C ASP A 84 9.86 6.55 -5.17
N LYS A 85 9.66 7.75 -5.71
CA LYS A 85 10.01 9.01 -5.05
C LYS A 85 8.98 10.08 -5.34
N PHE A 86 8.57 10.79 -4.30
CA PHE A 86 7.69 11.93 -4.42
C PHE A 86 8.01 13.00 -3.39
N THR A 87 7.95 14.26 -3.80
CA THR A 87 8.13 15.42 -2.91
C THR A 87 6.86 16.23 -2.83
N PHE A 88 6.42 16.55 -1.62
CA PHE A 88 5.33 17.50 -1.38
C PHE A 88 5.69 18.47 -0.25
N TYR A 89 4.82 19.46 -0.03
CA TYR A 89 5.03 20.47 0.99
C TYR A 89 3.85 20.56 1.94
N CYS A 90 4.15 20.54 3.24
CA CYS A 90 3.17 20.86 4.25
C CYS A 90 2.71 22.31 4.13
N PRO A 91 1.40 22.58 3.99
CA PRO A 91 0.88 23.95 3.95
C PRO A 91 1.10 24.68 5.28
N ARG A 92 1.23 26.00 5.24
CA ARG A 92 1.41 26.84 6.44
C ARG A 92 0.18 26.93 7.32
N ASP A 93 -0.99 26.81 6.73
CA ASP A 93 -2.29 26.82 7.38
C ASP A 93 -2.66 25.45 8.00
N TYR A 94 -1.72 24.50 7.96
CA TYR A 94 -1.83 23.19 8.63
C TYR A 94 -0.65 22.96 9.57
N ASP A 95 -0.67 23.57 10.75
CA ASP A 95 0.41 23.56 11.73
C ASP A 95 0.88 22.15 12.15
N ASN A 96 -0.05 21.17 12.20
CA ASN A 96 0.27 19.80 12.62
C ASN A 96 0.74 18.89 11.49
N CYS A 97 0.84 19.38 10.27
CA CYS A 97 1.09 18.58 9.06
C CYS A 97 2.33 17.66 9.20
N LEU A 98 3.49 18.19 9.58
CA LEU A 98 4.70 17.38 9.73
C LEU A 98 4.57 16.30 10.82
N ASN A 99 3.83 16.56 11.88
CA ASN A 99 3.60 15.56 12.93
C ASN A 99 2.68 14.44 12.41
N ASP A 100 1.63 14.78 11.67
CA ASP A 100 0.72 13.79 11.08
C ASP A 100 1.40 12.97 9.98
N VAL A 101 2.28 13.60 9.17
CA VAL A 101 3.15 12.88 8.23
C VAL A 101 4.02 11.86 8.95
N LYS A 102 4.70 12.27 10.04
CA LYS A 102 5.50 11.34 10.85
C LYS A 102 4.67 10.23 11.46
N ALA A 103 3.50 10.58 12.00
CA ALA A 103 2.60 9.60 12.62
C ALA A 103 2.20 8.49 11.64
N ILE A 104 1.82 8.84 10.40
CA ILE A 104 1.49 7.86 9.37
C ILE A 104 2.73 7.08 8.94
N ALA A 105 3.83 7.75 8.60
CA ALA A 105 5.02 7.11 8.05
C ALA A 105 5.76 6.20 9.04
N THR A 106 5.56 6.38 10.35
CA THR A 106 6.13 5.50 11.39
C THR A 106 5.15 4.45 11.90
N ASN A 107 3.88 4.54 11.53
CA ASN A 107 2.87 3.56 11.91
C ASN A 107 2.80 2.44 10.86
N GLN A 108 3.50 1.33 11.12
CA GLN A 108 3.54 0.19 10.21
C GLN A 108 2.17 -0.44 9.97
N THR A 109 1.30 -0.44 10.97
CA THR A 109 -0.09 -0.94 10.85
C THR A 109 -0.89 -0.07 9.88
N GLU A 110 -0.84 1.27 10.03
CA GLU A 110 -1.51 2.20 9.12
C GLU A 110 -1.00 2.05 7.68
N LEU A 111 0.32 1.96 7.51
CA LEU A 111 0.94 1.75 6.20
C LEU A 111 0.55 0.40 5.58
N SER A 112 0.47 -0.66 6.39
CA SER A 112 -0.01 -1.97 5.93
C SER A 112 -1.46 -1.91 5.46
N HIS A 113 -2.33 -1.19 6.18
CA HIS A 113 -3.71 -0.99 5.76
C HIS A 113 -3.79 -0.20 4.44
N ILE A 114 -3.00 0.87 4.27
CA ILE A 114 -2.92 1.60 3.00
C ILE A 114 -2.48 0.66 1.87
N ASN A 115 -1.45 -0.16 2.12
CA ASN A 115 -0.92 -1.13 1.14
C ASN A 115 -1.95 -2.18 0.71
N ASN A 116 -2.93 -2.48 1.55
CA ASN A 116 -3.96 -3.48 1.23
C ASN A 116 -4.89 -3.04 0.09
N PHE A 117 -4.99 -1.75 -0.18
CA PHE A 117 -5.86 -1.19 -1.22
C PHE A 117 -5.16 -0.97 -2.57
N VAL A 118 -3.83 -1.10 -2.66
CA VAL A 118 -3.10 -0.94 -3.92
C VAL A 118 -3.01 -2.26 -4.68
N HIS A 119 -2.71 -2.16 -5.99
CA HIS A 119 -2.37 -3.35 -6.77
C HIS A 119 -1.11 -4.03 -6.20
N PRO A 120 -0.99 -5.38 -6.17
CA PRO A 120 0.17 -6.06 -5.60
C PRO A 120 1.52 -5.53 -6.11
N PHE A 121 1.64 -5.27 -7.42
CA PHE A 121 2.89 -4.76 -8.03
C PHE A 121 3.25 -3.33 -7.59
N ASN A 122 2.30 -2.55 -7.10
CA ASN A 122 2.54 -1.26 -6.45
C ASN A 122 2.79 -1.37 -4.94
N GLY A 123 2.74 -2.58 -4.39
CA GLY A 123 3.03 -2.85 -2.98
C GLY A 123 4.47 -2.49 -2.60
N PHE A 124 4.70 -2.23 -1.32
CA PHE A 124 6.01 -1.82 -0.80
C PHE A 124 6.47 -2.67 0.38
N LYS A 125 7.79 -2.71 0.59
CA LYS A 125 8.43 -3.31 1.78
C LYS A 125 8.54 -2.32 2.92
N HIS A 126 8.99 -1.09 2.61
CA HIS A 126 9.07 0.01 3.55
C HIS A 126 9.07 1.37 2.83
N ILE A 127 8.76 2.41 3.59
CA ILE A 127 8.75 3.79 3.15
C ILE A 127 9.75 4.56 4.01
N GLU A 128 10.57 5.38 3.37
CA GLU A 128 11.49 6.32 4.03
C GLU A 128 10.99 7.74 3.81
N ILE A 129 10.97 8.55 4.85
CA ILE A 129 10.66 9.97 4.74
C ILE A 129 11.82 10.82 5.21
N GLN A 130 12.11 11.88 4.47
CA GLN A 130 12.96 12.97 4.89
C GLN A 130 12.13 14.25 4.89
N TYR A 131 12.37 15.12 5.85
CA TYR A 131 11.63 16.38 5.94
C TYR A 131 12.50 17.50 6.45
N THR A 132 12.14 18.72 6.06
CA THR A 132 12.81 19.95 6.50
C THR A 132 11.90 20.74 7.43
N SER A 133 12.48 21.63 8.24
CA SER A 133 11.71 22.56 9.06
C SER A 133 10.85 23.54 8.23
N SER A 134 11.15 23.70 6.95
CA SER A 134 10.35 24.48 6.00
C SER A 134 9.09 23.76 5.50
N GLY A 135 8.87 22.49 5.92
CA GLY A 135 7.71 21.71 5.56
C GLY A 135 7.84 20.91 4.26
N GLN A 136 9.02 20.83 3.63
CA GLN A 136 9.26 19.89 2.55
C GLN A 136 9.26 18.46 3.11
N VAL A 137 8.62 17.56 2.40
CA VAL A 137 8.56 16.12 2.70
C VAL A 137 8.96 15.36 1.45
N ASP A 138 10.05 14.61 1.54
CA ASP A 138 10.53 13.71 0.50
C ASP A 138 10.20 12.28 0.91
N VAL A 139 9.37 11.60 0.11
CA VAL A 139 8.95 10.22 0.29
C VAL A 139 9.75 9.35 -0.65
N SER A 140 10.36 8.28 -0.14
CA SER A 140 11.03 7.24 -0.92
C SER A 140 10.41 5.88 -0.59
N ILE A 141 10.05 5.11 -1.61
CA ILE A 141 9.35 3.83 -1.48
C ILE A 141 10.25 2.71 -1.98
N VAL A 142 10.45 1.69 -1.14
CA VAL A 142 11.12 0.46 -1.54
C VAL A 142 10.06 -0.56 -1.89
N ARG A 143 9.92 -0.88 -3.18
CA ARG A 143 8.89 -1.76 -3.73
C ARG A 143 9.08 -3.21 -3.32
N SER A 144 7.97 -3.95 -3.26
CA SER A 144 7.98 -5.39 -2.96
C SER A 144 8.50 -6.22 -4.13
N TYR A 145 8.29 -5.75 -5.36
CA TYR A 145 8.67 -6.40 -6.60
C TYR A 145 9.67 -5.56 -7.38
N ASN A 146 10.56 -6.20 -8.12
CA ASN A 146 11.35 -5.59 -9.18
C ASN A 146 10.74 -5.88 -10.55
N ASP A 147 11.21 -5.21 -11.60
CA ASP A 147 10.66 -5.31 -12.97
C ASP A 147 10.73 -6.73 -13.52
N GLU A 148 11.83 -7.47 -13.27
CA GLU A 148 12.02 -8.84 -13.74
C GLU A 148 11.00 -9.79 -13.10
N GLU A 149 10.72 -9.62 -11.81
CA GLU A 149 9.70 -10.39 -11.09
C GLU A 149 8.30 -10.08 -11.59
N ILE A 150 8.01 -8.79 -11.84
CA ILE A 150 6.73 -8.37 -12.41
C ILE A 150 6.50 -9.00 -13.77
N GLU A 151 7.51 -8.99 -14.65
CA GLU A 151 7.43 -9.60 -15.97
C GLU A 151 7.22 -11.12 -15.88
N GLU A 152 7.98 -11.83 -15.04
CA GLU A 152 7.87 -13.27 -14.86
C GLU A 152 6.50 -13.68 -14.32
N ILE A 153 6.01 -12.96 -13.29
CA ILE A 153 4.68 -13.21 -12.72
C ILE A 153 3.58 -12.89 -13.73
N SER A 154 3.69 -11.77 -14.46
CA SER A 154 2.69 -11.37 -15.46
C SER A 154 2.56 -12.41 -16.57
N ASN A 155 3.67 -12.93 -17.07
CA ASN A 155 3.70 -14.02 -18.04
C ASN A 155 3.06 -15.29 -17.47
N LYS A 156 3.34 -15.61 -16.21
CA LYS A 156 2.77 -16.77 -15.52
C LYS A 156 1.25 -16.63 -15.32
N VAL A 157 0.79 -15.47 -14.90
CA VAL A 157 -0.63 -15.17 -14.75
C VAL A 157 -1.34 -15.26 -16.10
N GLU A 158 -0.75 -14.77 -17.19
CA GLU A 158 -1.34 -14.86 -18.53
C GLU A 158 -1.46 -16.31 -19.01
N GLU A 159 -0.39 -17.11 -18.84
CA GLU A 159 -0.38 -18.55 -19.15
C GLU A 159 -1.50 -19.29 -18.40
N LEU A 160 -1.56 -19.09 -17.07
CA LEU A 160 -2.51 -19.77 -16.21
C LEU A 160 -3.95 -19.31 -16.47
N TYR A 161 -4.15 -18.01 -16.66
CA TYR A 161 -5.47 -17.45 -16.97
C TYR A 161 -6.06 -18.05 -18.25
N SER A 162 -5.26 -18.09 -19.32
CA SER A 162 -5.69 -18.64 -20.59
C SER A 162 -6.03 -20.13 -20.53
N ARG A 163 -5.41 -20.87 -19.60
CA ARG A 163 -5.63 -22.31 -19.41
C ARG A 163 -6.78 -22.63 -18.47
N LEU A 164 -6.97 -21.83 -17.43
CA LEU A 164 -7.88 -22.13 -16.31
C LEU A 164 -9.25 -21.48 -16.47
N VAL A 165 -9.30 -20.26 -17.02
CA VAL A 165 -10.52 -19.48 -17.08
C VAL A 165 -11.36 -19.90 -18.28
N ASN A 166 -12.65 -20.17 -18.00
CA ASN A 166 -13.61 -20.50 -19.05
C ASN A 166 -14.70 -19.41 -19.11
N PRO A 167 -14.83 -18.68 -20.24
CA PRO A 167 -15.81 -17.59 -20.35
C PRO A 167 -17.28 -18.05 -20.28
N ASN A 168 -17.54 -19.37 -20.38
CA ASN A 168 -18.89 -19.93 -20.22
C ASN A 168 -19.23 -20.32 -18.77
N MET A 169 -18.27 -20.22 -17.85
CA MET A 169 -18.48 -20.44 -16.42
C MET A 169 -18.85 -19.13 -15.72
N SER A 170 -19.48 -19.24 -14.55
CA SER A 170 -19.71 -18.06 -13.70
C SER A 170 -18.38 -17.46 -13.23
N VAL A 171 -18.41 -16.19 -12.82
CA VAL A 171 -17.23 -15.53 -12.21
C VAL A 171 -16.79 -16.29 -10.97
N ILE A 172 -17.73 -16.74 -10.14
CA ILE A 172 -17.44 -17.50 -8.91
C ILE A 172 -16.75 -18.83 -9.22
N ASP A 173 -17.23 -19.57 -10.25
CA ASP A 173 -16.59 -20.83 -10.65
C ASP A 173 -15.17 -20.61 -11.19
N ASN A 174 -14.93 -19.54 -11.95
CA ASN A 174 -13.59 -19.18 -12.42
C ASN A 174 -12.67 -18.79 -11.23
N ILE A 175 -13.18 -18.03 -10.26
CA ILE A 175 -12.46 -17.72 -9.01
C ILE A 175 -12.07 -19.00 -8.29
N LYS A 176 -13.01 -19.97 -8.18
CA LYS A 176 -12.77 -21.25 -7.54
C LYS A 176 -11.70 -22.08 -8.23
N VAL A 177 -11.72 -22.15 -9.55
CA VAL A 177 -10.70 -22.88 -10.33
C VAL A 177 -9.32 -22.29 -10.11
N ILE A 178 -9.20 -20.96 -10.05
CA ILE A 178 -7.94 -20.26 -9.78
C ILE A 178 -7.48 -20.51 -8.33
N HIS A 179 -8.38 -20.38 -7.37
CA HIS A 179 -8.12 -20.66 -5.96
C HIS A 179 -7.54 -22.07 -5.79
N ASP A 180 -8.23 -23.08 -6.31
CA ASP A 180 -7.83 -24.48 -6.22
C ASP A 180 -6.47 -24.72 -6.92
N HIS A 181 -6.22 -24.01 -8.04
CA HIS A 181 -4.94 -24.11 -8.73
C HIS A 181 -3.78 -23.54 -7.90
N ILE A 182 -3.97 -22.37 -7.30
CA ILE A 182 -2.92 -21.75 -6.47
C ILE A 182 -2.57 -22.65 -5.28
N ILE A 183 -3.58 -23.14 -4.55
CA ILE A 183 -3.37 -24.03 -3.40
C ILE A 183 -2.68 -25.33 -3.82
N ASN A 184 -3.14 -26.00 -4.88
CA ASN A 184 -2.55 -27.24 -5.34
C ASN A 184 -1.12 -27.13 -5.90
N ASN A 185 -0.65 -25.90 -6.21
CA ASN A 185 0.69 -25.66 -6.77
C ASN A 185 1.61 -24.84 -5.84
N SER A 186 1.12 -24.46 -4.68
CA SER A 186 1.91 -23.80 -3.63
C SER A 186 1.83 -24.60 -2.35
N LYS A 187 2.82 -24.44 -1.47
CA LYS A 187 2.81 -24.99 -0.12
C LYS A 187 3.06 -23.88 0.88
N TYR A 188 2.40 -23.94 2.03
CA TYR A 188 2.64 -23.00 3.10
C TYR A 188 4.11 -23.05 3.55
N ASP A 189 4.77 -21.89 3.58
CA ASP A 189 6.18 -21.78 3.97
C ASP A 189 6.32 -21.67 5.49
N THR A 190 6.26 -22.80 6.18
CA THR A 190 6.42 -22.89 7.64
C THR A 190 7.80 -22.39 8.11
N ALA A 191 8.84 -22.54 7.28
CA ALA A 191 10.17 -22.04 7.60
C ALA A 191 10.21 -20.50 7.65
N ARG A 192 9.45 -19.86 6.77
CA ARG A 192 9.25 -18.39 6.78
C ARG A 192 8.41 -17.97 7.98
N SER A 193 7.27 -18.64 8.20
CA SER A 193 6.33 -18.31 9.28
C SER A 193 6.96 -18.48 10.66
N ASP A 194 7.57 -19.64 10.93
CA ASP A 194 8.00 -20.02 12.28
C ASP A 194 9.39 -19.49 12.63
N TYR A 195 10.28 -19.38 11.63
CA TYR A 195 11.71 -19.08 11.84
C TYR A 195 12.20 -17.85 11.09
N ASN A 196 11.31 -17.12 10.41
CA ASN A 196 11.62 -15.96 9.58
C ASN A 196 12.73 -16.22 8.53
N MET A 197 12.81 -17.45 8.02
CA MET A 197 13.75 -17.81 6.96
C MET A 197 13.32 -17.19 5.63
N THR A 198 14.28 -16.64 4.88
CA THR A 198 14.05 -15.92 3.63
C THR A 198 14.55 -16.68 2.40
N THR A 199 14.45 -18.02 2.42
CA THR A 199 14.86 -18.86 1.29
C THR A 199 14.00 -18.60 0.05
N TYR A 200 12.71 -18.37 0.27
CA TYR A 200 11.74 -18.06 -0.77
C TYR A 200 11.17 -16.66 -0.56
N LYS A 201 10.63 -16.07 -1.60
CA LYS A 201 9.87 -14.80 -1.54
C LYS A 201 8.39 -15.09 -1.25
N SER A 202 8.14 -15.90 -0.25
CA SER A 202 6.84 -16.47 0.09
C SER A 202 5.81 -15.46 0.59
N ASP A 203 6.25 -14.25 0.94
CA ASP A 203 5.44 -13.12 1.36
C ASP A 203 4.80 -12.32 0.20
N ILE A 204 5.15 -12.62 -1.05
CA ILE A 204 4.63 -11.97 -2.27
C ILE A 204 4.23 -13.02 -3.32
N ALA A 205 3.50 -12.61 -4.35
CA ALA A 205 3.01 -13.51 -5.41
C ALA A 205 4.11 -14.32 -6.11
N TYR A 206 5.36 -13.82 -6.14
CA TYR A 206 6.49 -14.52 -6.71
C TYR A 206 6.74 -15.89 -6.02
N GLY A 207 6.66 -15.90 -4.69
CA GLY A 207 6.75 -17.14 -3.92
C GLY A 207 5.67 -18.14 -4.31
N ALA A 208 4.42 -17.71 -4.33
CA ALA A 208 3.28 -18.57 -4.66
C ALA A 208 3.31 -19.09 -6.11
N LEU A 209 3.48 -18.20 -7.09
CA LEU A 209 3.28 -18.53 -8.50
C LEU A 209 4.52 -19.07 -9.20
N ILE A 210 5.73 -18.71 -8.74
CA ILE A 210 7.00 -19.08 -9.39
C ILE A 210 7.77 -20.11 -8.57
N GLN A 211 7.83 -19.92 -7.25
CA GLN A 211 8.65 -20.79 -6.38
C GLN A 211 7.85 -21.91 -5.69
N GLY A 212 6.51 -21.86 -5.75
CA GLY A 212 5.62 -22.85 -5.14
C GLY A 212 5.68 -22.83 -3.59
N ARG A 213 5.93 -21.66 -3.00
CA ARG A 213 5.97 -21.42 -1.56
C ARG A 213 5.30 -20.10 -1.23
N ALA A 214 4.36 -20.10 -0.29
CA ALA A 214 3.65 -18.90 0.13
C ALA A 214 3.40 -18.87 1.64
N VAL A 215 3.36 -17.67 2.19
CA VAL A 215 2.63 -17.36 3.43
C VAL A 215 1.40 -16.51 3.05
N CYS A 216 0.62 -16.05 3.99
CA CYS A 216 -0.64 -15.33 3.75
C CYS A 216 -0.50 -14.18 2.73
N GLY A 217 0.59 -13.41 2.80
CA GLY A 217 0.87 -12.33 1.83
C GLY A 217 1.02 -12.83 0.40
N GLY A 218 1.76 -13.93 0.19
CA GLY A 218 1.98 -14.52 -1.13
C GLY A 218 0.71 -15.10 -1.75
N TYR A 219 -0.11 -15.81 -0.95
CA TYR A 219 -1.42 -16.29 -1.39
C TYR A 219 -2.35 -15.13 -1.77
N SER A 220 -2.43 -14.11 -0.90
CA SER A 220 -3.31 -12.96 -1.13
C SER A 220 -2.90 -12.15 -2.35
N ASP A 221 -1.60 -11.91 -2.55
CA ASP A 221 -1.10 -11.20 -3.73
C ASP A 221 -1.33 -12.01 -5.01
N ALA A 222 -1.04 -13.33 -5.00
CA ALA A 222 -1.28 -14.19 -6.14
C ALA A 222 -2.76 -14.18 -6.56
N MET A 223 -3.67 -14.34 -5.59
CA MET A 223 -5.10 -14.30 -5.87
C MET A 223 -5.55 -12.93 -6.38
N ALA A 224 -5.06 -11.83 -5.81
CA ALA A 224 -5.41 -10.47 -6.23
C ALA A 224 -5.06 -10.22 -7.70
N LEU A 225 -3.92 -10.73 -8.23
CA LEU A 225 -3.54 -10.60 -9.64
C LEU A 225 -4.55 -11.26 -10.58
N PHE A 226 -5.05 -12.43 -10.23
CA PHE A 226 -6.09 -13.10 -11.03
C PHE A 226 -7.46 -12.41 -10.92
N LEU A 227 -7.81 -11.89 -9.75
CA LEU A 227 -9.03 -11.11 -9.55
C LEU A 227 -9.03 -9.83 -10.40
N GLU A 228 -7.88 -9.12 -10.47
CA GLU A 228 -7.73 -7.97 -11.38
C GLU A 228 -7.96 -8.39 -12.84
N LYS A 229 -7.34 -9.48 -13.25
CA LYS A 229 -7.48 -9.97 -14.63
C LYS A 229 -8.90 -10.45 -14.97
N LEU A 230 -9.65 -10.95 -13.98
CA LEU A 230 -11.08 -11.28 -14.10
C LEU A 230 -11.98 -10.03 -14.08
N GLY A 231 -11.44 -8.83 -13.81
CA GLY A 231 -12.21 -7.61 -13.62
C GLY A 231 -13.02 -7.60 -12.32
N VAL A 232 -12.61 -8.39 -11.33
CA VAL A 232 -13.26 -8.48 -10.01
C VAL A 232 -12.66 -7.43 -9.08
N LYS A 233 -13.51 -6.51 -8.60
CA LYS A 233 -13.08 -5.51 -7.61
C LYS A 233 -12.64 -6.21 -6.33
N ASN A 234 -11.42 -5.90 -5.88
CA ASN A 234 -10.82 -6.55 -4.73
C ASN A 234 -9.85 -5.63 -3.98
N PHE A 235 -9.59 -5.96 -2.73
CA PHE A 235 -8.51 -5.44 -1.91
C PHE A 235 -8.10 -6.51 -0.89
N LYS A 236 -7.02 -6.28 -0.15
CA LYS A 236 -6.62 -7.18 0.93
C LYS A 236 -7.16 -6.68 2.27
N ILE A 237 -7.45 -7.60 3.18
CA ILE A 237 -7.79 -7.31 4.58
C ILE A 237 -6.65 -7.83 5.43
N SER A 238 -6.25 -7.09 6.45
CA SER A 238 -5.31 -7.59 7.45
C SER A 238 -5.87 -7.47 8.87
N SER A 239 -5.55 -8.48 9.66
CA SER A 239 -5.56 -8.45 11.11
C SER A 239 -4.16 -8.13 11.65
N ASP A 240 -3.94 -8.31 12.93
CA ASP A 240 -2.61 -8.11 13.55
C ASP A 240 -1.54 -9.11 13.04
N SER A 241 -1.95 -10.31 12.59
CA SER A 241 -1.03 -11.40 12.23
C SER A 241 -1.32 -12.07 10.89
N HIS A 242 -2.38 -11.70 10.20
CA HIS A 242 -2.84 -12.39 9.00
C HIS A 242 -3.34 -11.41 7.92
N VAL A 243 -3.31 -11.86 6.65
CA VAL A 243 -3.83 -11.10 5.50
C VAL A 243 -4.53 -12.04 4.51
N TRP A 244 -5.68 -11.58 3.97
CA TRP A 244 -6.50 -12.33 2.99
C TRP A 244 -7.18 -11.37 2.02
N ASN A 245 -7.98 -11.89 1.09
CA ASN A 245 -8.66 -11.08 0.07
C ASN A 245 -10.10 -10.74 0.45
N ALA A 246 -10.50 -9.50 0.18
CA ALA A 246 -11.87 -9.05 0.02
C ALA A 246 -12.21 -8.99 -1.46
N ILE A 247 -13.35 -9.55 -1.87
CA ILE A 247 -13.78 -9.58 -3.26
C ILE A 247 -15.24 -9.14 -3.40
N TYR A 248 -15.55 -8.39 -4.47
CA TYR A 248 -16.88 -7.87 -4.72
C TYR A 248 -17.50 -8.58 -5.94
N VAL A 249 -18.52 -9.40 -5.69
CA VAL A 249 -19.19 -10.19 -6.72
C VAL A 249 -20.71 -10.06 -6.54
N ASP A 250 -21.42 -9.80 -7.61
CA ASP A 250 -22.88 -9.71 -7.65
C ASP A 250 -23.49 -8.73 -6.63
N GLY A 251 -22.77 -7.63 -6.36
CA GLY A 251 -23.25 -6.59 -5.45
C GLY A 251 -22.88 -6.81 -3.98
N VAL A 252 -22.15 -7.87 -3.65
CA VAL A 252 -21.81 -8.27 -2.27
C VAL A 252 -20.30 -8.43 -2.12
N TRP A 253 -19.77 -8.00 -0.94
CA TRP A 253 -18.41 -8.26 -0.54
C TRP A 253 -18.29 -9.60 0.18
N TYR A 254 -17.27 -10.38 -0.18
CA TYR A 254 -16.94 -11.66 0.42
C TYR A 254 -15.50 -11.70 0.88
N HIS A 255 -15.22 -12.52 1.89
CA HIS A 255 -13.89 -12.90 2.31
C HIS A 255 -13.44 -14.15 1.55
N LEU A 256 -12.18 -14.16 1.12
CA LEU A 256 -11.55 -15.26 0.40
C LEU A 256 -10.14 -15.48 0.96
N ASP A 257 -9.90 -16.61 1.62
CA ASP A 257 -8.63 -16.89 2.28
C ASP A 257 -8.04 -18.24 1.85
N LEU A 258 -7.09 -18.15 0.92
CA LEU A 258 -6.39 -19.32 0.39
C LEU A 258 -5.48 -19.97 1.44
N THR A 259 -4.95 -19.19 2.39
CA THR A 259 -4.05 -19.70 3.41
C THR A 259 -4.74 -20.71 4.34
N TRP A 260 -5.96 -20.38 4.74
CA TRP A 260 -6.76 -21.23 5.62
C TRP A 260 -7.47 -22.37 4.88
N ASP A 261 -7.57 -22.26 3.56
CA ASP A 261 -8.03 -23.35 2.68
C ASP A 261 -6.89 -24.28 2.22
N ASP A 262 -5.62 -23.98 2.60
CA ASP A 262 -4.41 -24.80 2.42
C ASP A 262 -3.80 -25.18 3.79
N PRO A 263 -4.48 -25.99 4.62
CA PRO A 263 -4.01 -26.28 5.97
C PRO A 263 -2.75 -27.14 5.97
N VAL A 264 -1.77 -26.74 6.80
CA VAL A 264 -0.57 -27.53 7.06
C VAL A 264 -0.93 -28.80 7.84
N THR A 265 -0.75 -29.96 7.24
CA THR A 265 -1.03 -31.25 7.88
C THR A 265 0.23 -31.83 8.51
N SER A 266 0.07 -32.57 9.63
CA SER A 266 1.19 -33.18 10.37
C SER A 266 1.97 -34.23 9.56
N ASN A 267 1.38 -34.77 8.49
CA ASN A 267 1.98 -35.79 7.63
C ASN A 267 2.35 -35.23 6.22
N ASN A 268 2.36 -33.91 6.04
CA ASN A 268 2.62 -33.24 4.77
C ASN A 268 1.73 -33.68 3.59
N THR A 269 0.52 -34.16 3.85
CA THR A 269 -0.49 -34.38 2.81
C THR A 269 -1.03 -33.03 2.33
N ASP A 270 -1.07 -32.83 1.04
CA ASP A 270 -1.74 -31.66 0.45
C ASP A 270 -3.25 -31.82 0.65
N VAL A 271 -3.88 -30.85 1.27
CA VAL A 271 -5.33 -30.81 1.53
C VAL A 271 -5.89 -29.51 1.03
N LEU A 272 -6.76 -29.59 0.06
CA LEU A 272 -7.52 -28.44 -0.44
C LEU A 272 -8.87 -28.39 0.29
N GLN A 273 -9.16 -27.26 0.91
CA GLN A 273 -10.45 -26.96 1.55
C GLN A 273 -11.13 -25.76 0.88
N HIS A 274 -12.38 -25.51 1.27
CA HIS A 274 -13.16 -24.34 0.82
C HIS A 274 -13.94 -23.73 2.01
N ASP A 275 -13.42 -23.93 3.22
CA ASP A 275 -14.05 -23.46 4.45
C ASP A 275 -13.94 -21.94 4.63
N TYR A 276 -13.04 -21.30 3.85
CA TYR A 276 -12.80 -19.86 3.81
C TYR A 276 -12.99 -19.29 2.41
N PHE A 277 -13.67 -20.01 1.54
CA PHE A 277 -14.01 -19.59 0.19
C PHE A 277 -15.33 -18.81 0.17
N MET A 278 -15.30 -17.52 -0.18
CA MET A 278 -16.49 -16.68 -0.39
C MET A 278 -17.37 -16.53 0.88
N LEU A 279 -16.78 -16.32 2.02
CA LEU A 279 -17.53 -16.12 3.27
C LEU A 279 -18.08 -14.70 3.39
N SER A 280 -19.31 -14.58 3.89
CA SER A 280 -19.79 -13.32 4.44
C SER A 280 -19.06 -12.97 5.74
N THR A 281 -19.08 -11.70 6.16
CA THR A 281 -18.47 -11.28 7.44
C THR A 281 -19.07 -12.03 8.64
N SER A 282 -20.38 -12.28 8.62
CA SER A 282 -21.04 -13.03 9.69
C SER A 282 -20.59 -14.50 9.76
N GLU A 283 -20.38 -15.16 8.62
CA GLU A 283 -19.84 -16.52 8.56
C GLU A 283 -18.38 -16.55 9.03
N LEU A 284 -17.55 -15.60 8.60
CA LEU A 284 -16.17 -15.49 9.05
C LEU A 284 -16.10 -15.29 10.58
N HIS A 285 -16.89 -14.37 11.13
CA HIS A 285 -16.95 -14.12 12.57
C HIS A 285 -17.46 -15.33 13.37
N SER A 286 -18.35 -16.14 12.78
CA SER A 286 -18.86 -17.36 13.44
C SER A 286 -17.78 -18.44 13.67
N LYS A 287 -16.64 -18.34 12.98
CA LYS A 287 -15.48 -19.22 13.17
C LYS A 287 -14.65 -18.84 14.41
N GLU A 288 -14.89 -17.66 15.02
CA GLU A 288 -14.28 -17.17 16.26
C GLU A 288 -12.74 -17.16 16.30
N LEU A 289 -12.07 -17.02 15.13
CA LEU A 289 -10.62 -17.04 15.04
C LEU A 289 -10.02 -15.65 15.24
N GLU A 290 -9.05 -15.56 16.16
CA GLU A 290 -8.31 -14.31 16.43
C GLU A 290 -7.63 -13.76 15.19
N GLU A 291 -7.08 -14.61 14.34
CA GLU A 291 -6.37 -14.22 13.11
C GLU A 291 -7.28 -13.55 12.07
N HIS A 292 -8.60 -13.75 12.16
CA HIS A 292 -9.57 -13.10 11.27
C HIS A 292 -10.29 -11.89 11.90
N LYS A 293 -9.85 -11.44 13.08
CA LYS A 293 -10.34 -10.20 13.67
C LYS A 293 -9.68 -8.99 13.01
N PHE A 294 -10.44 -8.22 12.28
CA PHE A 294 -9.98 -7.04 11.56
C PHE A 294 -10.70 -5.78 12.02
N ASP A 295 -10.09 -4.62 11.76
CA ASP A 295 -10.70 -3.33 12.09
C ASP A 295 -11.76 -2.94 11.06
N GLU A 296 -13.04 -3.12 11.42
CA GLU A 296 -14.17 -2.77 10.57
C GLU A 296 -14.31 -1.25 10.33
N THR A 297 -13.54 -0.40 11.00
CA THR A 297 -13.53 1.05 10.73
C THR A 297 -12.61 1.41 9.57
N ILE A 298 -11.77 0.46 9.13
CA ILE A 298 -10.88 0.56 7.97
C ILE A 298 -11.56 -0.06 6.74
N TYR A 299 -12.12 -1.26 6.89
CA TYR A 299 -12.72 -2.03 5.79
C TYR A 299 -14.25 -1.81 5.76
N LEU A 300 -14.63 -0.52 5.61
CA LEU A 300 -16.02 -0.06 5.70
C LEU A 300 -16.92 -0.59 4.59
N GLU A 301 -16.37 -1.08 3.49
CA GLU A 301 -17.08 -1.65 2.36
C GLU A 301 -18.01 -2.80 2.77
N PHE A 302 -17.63 -3.56 3.80
CA PHE A 302 -18.47 -4.63 4.34
C PHE A 302 -19.71 -4.15 5.12
N LYS A 303 -19.80 -2.87 5.46
CA LYS A 303 -20.94 -2.29 6.19
C LYS A 303 -22.07 -1.80 5.28
N ILE A 304 -21.83 -1.74 3.98
CA ILE A 304 -22.78 -1.16 3.00
C ILE A 304 -23.61 -2.25 2.29
N GLN A 305 -23.50 -3.47 2.75
CA GLN A 305 -24.21 -4.63 2.16
C GLN A 305 -25.69 -4.69 2.54
#